data_7d9514878dcc82e6cf8f68bb5853e2cd
#
_entry.id   7d9514878dcc82e6cf8f68bb5853e2cd
#
_cell.length_a   1.000
_cell.length_b   1.000
_cell.length_c   1.000
_cell.angle_alpha   90.00
_cell.angle_beta   90.00
_cell.angle_gamma   90.00
#
_symmetry.space_group_name_H-M   'P 1'
#
loop_
_entity.id
_entity.type
_entity.pdbx_description
1 polymer ?
#
loop_
_entity_poly.entity_id
_entity_poly.type
_entity_poly.pdbx_seq_one_letter_code
_entity_poly.pdbx_strand_id
1 'polypeptide(L)'
;MYKRQVDALQNNPIFQLSLSSKELFHSNFLAWLAEDKNTQALFKKILSTWLGEDTFDYNTDCMEVKREYKNFDFSICEKIINDEESETGKIRLVLENKFKSIAYKAQLDNYKKKVDDLNEEADKAQCKVELKLKRLNTAKFENWKGNAKLPKTKYILLTLAEDFLDKEAVKQSGWIIVTYADYSKTLHDNLDLVKDKFYKELLEKYCEFIDVFYTYINNNLEQIKYTDNWEILKKMDSSPLRCKDIWQKLVMHQCALQLAKKSEKKLGKDFQPIIVTSDQEIWGEKGTENKDKLFMRVSYYHGEALLELKYLIPKKGIFVLQQQGNHPLRAGFLDMLTKKPKYSQKDDTKNWNEETDRIIRGAKLATMVPPKKVESEDKPRYNSFGVFYYNDLNTVTKNIDKTLDDMIDNINKVIVLVKLQNK
;
A
#
# COMPACT_ATOMS: atom_id res chain seq x y z
N MET A 1 16.46 15.45 21.49
CA MET A 1 16.44 15.09 20.07
C MET A 1 15.04 15.30 19.46
N TYR A 2 13.98 14.66 19.93
CA TYR A 2 12.60 14.75 19.44
C TYR A 2 12.10 16.19 19.26
N LYS A 3 12.17 17.05 20.31
CA LYS A 3 11.68 18.44 20.24
C LYS A 3 12.36 19.23 19.12
N ARG A 4 13.68 19.08 18.95
CA ARG A 4 14.44 19.79 17.92
C ARG A 4 14.00 19.37 16.50
N GLN A 5 13.67 18.08 16.28
CA GLN A 5 13.17 17.60 14.98
C GLN A 5 11.77 18.13 14.70
N VAL A 6 10.90 18.12 15.72
CA VAL A 6 9.54 18.69 15.58
C VAL A 6 9.60 20.18 15.24
N ASP A 7 10.42 20.96 15.95
CA ASP A 7 10.59 22.39 15.69
C ASP A 7 11.15 22.64 14.27
N ALA A 8 12.14 21.86 13.84
CA ALA A 8 12.71 21.97 12.48
C ALA A 8 11.66 21.71 11.39
N LEU A 9 10.85 20.66 11.54
CA LEU A 9 9.78 20.35 10.59
C LEU A 9 8.67 21.40 10.58
N GLN A 10 8.25 21.87 11.75
CA GLN A 10 7.23 22.91 11.83
C GLN A 10 7.64 24.22 11.16
N ASN A 11 8.94 24.55 11.18
CA ASN A 11 9.50 25.76 10.56
C ASN A 11 9.90 25.57 9.09
N ASN A 12 9.83 24.34 8.54
CA ASN A 12 10.16 24.08 7.14
C ASN A 12 8.93 24.33 6.24
N PRO A 13 8.96 25.29 5.30
CA PRO A 13 7.81 25.63 4.47
C PRO A 13 7.39 24.47 3.55
N ILE A 14 8.32 23.67 3.07
CA ILE A 14 8.04 22.53 2.19
C ILE A 14 7.28 21.44 2.96
N PHE A 15 7.66 21.18 4.21
CA PHE A 15 6.90 20.28 5.07
C PHE A 15 5.46 20.76 5.27
N GLN A 16 5.26 22.05 5.56
CA GLN A 16 3.92 22.61 5.72
C GLN A 16 3.07 22.46 4.47
N LEU A 17 3.64 22.67 3.28
CA LEU A 17 2.94 22.47 2.01
C LEU A 17 2.62 20.99 1.74
N SER A 18 3.47 20.06 2.19
CA SER A 18 3.28 18.62 1.99
C SER A 18 2.13 18.02 2.82
N LEU A 19 1.70 18.67 3.90
CA LEU A 19 0.73 18.12 4.85
C LEU A 19 -0.65 17.82 4.26
N SER A 20 -1.04 18.48 3.17
CA SER A 20 -2.36 18.31 2.56
C SER A 20 -2.48 17.03 1.72
N SER A 21 -1.39 16.56 1.12
CA SER A 21 -1.45 15.44 0.16
C SER A 21 -0.29 14.45 0.24
N LYS A 22 0.63 14.62 1.14
CA LYS A 22 1.78 13.74 1.45
C LYS A 22 2.36 12.94 0.25
N GLU A 23 1.82 11.78 -0.09
CA GLU A 23 2.33 10.94 -1.22
C GLU A 23 2.23 11.67 -2.56
N LEU A 24 1.09 12.27 -2.87
CA LEU A 24 0.89 13.02 -4.11
C LEU A 24 1.81 14.23 -4.21
N PHE A 25 2.14 14.89 -3.08
CA PHE A 25 3.10 15.98 -3.07
C PHE A 25 4.46 15.54 -3.61
N HIS A 26 4.96 14.39 -3.15
CA HIS A 26 6.27 13.88 -3.58
C HIS A 26 6.26 13.41 -5.03
N SER A 27 5.19 12.79 -5.49
CA SER A 27 5.02 12.40 -6.89
C SER A 27 4.96 13.63 -7.81
N ASN A 28 4.27 14.71 -7.37
CA ASN A 28 4.23 15.99 -8.07
C ASN A 28 5.61 16.65 -8.11
N PHE A 29 6.36 16.58 -7.01
CA PHE A 29 7.70 17.15 -6.94
C PHE A 29 8.67 16.44 -7.88
N LEU A 30 8.62 15.11 -7.97
CA LEU A 30 9.38 14.33 -8.95
C LEU A 30 9.01 14.68 -10.40
N ALA A 31 7.73 14.84 -10.69
CA ALA A 31 7.27 15.22 -12.02
C ALA A 31 7.76 16.62 -12.40
N TRP A 32 7.68 17.56 -11.48
CA TRP A 32 8.24 18.89 -11.68
C TRP A 32 9.75 18.85 -11.97
N LEU A 33 10.53 18.05 -11.23
CA LEU A 33 11.96 17.89 -11.51
C LEU A 33 12.24 17.37 -12.92
N ALA A 34 11.38 16.49 -13.43
CA ALA A 34 11.51 15.89 -14.74
C ALA A 34 11.13 16.84 -15.90
N GLU A 35 10.14 17.69 -15.67
CA GLU A 35 9.52 18.53 -16.70
C GLU A 35 10.16 19.93 -16.81
N ASP A 36 10.65 20.49 -15.71
CA ASP A 36 11.23 21.83 -15.69
C ASP A 36 12.67 21.81 -16.22
N LYS A 37 12.93 22.67 -17.21
CA LYS A 37 14.24 22.77 -17.89
C LYS A 37 15.42 23.08 -16.95
N ASN A 38 15.18 23.75 -15.81
CA ASN A 38 16.22 24.11 -14.85
C ASN A 38 16.60 22.92 -13.94
N THR A 39 15.72 21.93 -13.79
CA THR A 39 15.92 20.77 -12.91
C THR A 39 16.06 19.45 -13.66
N GLN A 40 15.80 19.44 -14.96
CA GLN A 40 15.80 18.21 -15.77
C GLN A 40 17.16 17.50 -15.78
N ALA A 41 18.28 18.25 -15.79
CA ALA A 41 19.62 17.66 -15.69
C ALA A 41 19.82 16.91 -14.36
N LEU A 42 19.32 17.51 -13.28
CA LEU A 42 19.30 16.87 -11.95
C LEU A 42 18.43 15.62 -11.96
N PHE A 43 17.24 15.68 -12.54
CA PHE A 43 16.35 14.51 -12.65
C PHE A 43 16.99 13.35 -13.42
N LYS A 44 17.66 13.64 -14.56
CA LYS A 44 18.42 12.62 -15.31
C LYS A 44 19.51 11.97 -14.43
N LYS A 45 20.23 12.77 -13.65
CA LYS A 45 21.25 12.27 -12.73
C LYS A 45 20.66 11.40 -11.61
N ILE A 46 19.49 11.77 -11.08
CA ILE A 46 18.75 10.94 -10.10
C ILE A 46 18.45 9.59 -10.71
N LEU A 47 17.85 9.53 -11.89
CA LEU A 47 17.51 8.27 -12.55
C LEU A 47 18.77 7.43 -12.83
N SER A 48 19.85 8.02 -13.33
CA SER A 48 21.10 7.29 -13.59
C SER A 48 21.70 6.71 -12.30
N THR A 49 21.61 7.44 -11.19
CA THR A 49 22.09 6.96 -9.88
C THR A 49 21.26 5.77 -9.38
N TRP A 50 19.94 5.82 -9.53
CA TRP A 50 19.04 4.76 -9.03
C TRP A 50 19.04 3.51 -9.92
N LEU A 51 19.15 3.69 -11.24
CA LEU A 51 19.02 2.60 -12.22
C LEU A 51 20.37 2.03 -12.66
N GLY A 52 21.47 2.67 -12.30
CA GLY A 52 22.81 2.44 -12.86
C GLY A 52 23.03 3.27 -14.12
N GLU A 53 24.27 3.70 -14.32
CA GLU A 53 24.67 4.48 -15.49
C GLU A 53 24.38 3.68 -16.77
N ASP A 54 24.00 4.39 -17.84
CA ASP A 54 23.67 3.85 -19.18
C ASP A 54 22.46 2.92 -19.29
N THR A 55 21.68 2.73 -18.24
CA THR A 55 20.53 1.81 -18.28
C THR A 55 19.22 2.47 -18.70
N PHE A 56 19.09 3.80 -18.53
CA PHE A 56 17.89 4.54 -18.83
C PHE A 56 18.22 6.01 -19.15
N ASP A 57 18.08 6.41 -20.42
CA ASP A 57 18.24 7.80 -20.85
C ASP A 57 16.86 8.45 -20.98
N TYR A 58 16.54 9.35 -20.04
CA TYR A 58 15.33 10.15 -20.10
C TYR A 58 15.49 11.30 -21.10
N ASN A 59 14.68 11.26 -22.15
CA ASN A 59 14.67 12.28 -23.19
C ASN A 59 13.26 12.86 -23.40
N THR A 60 13.09 14.14 -23.11
CA THR A 60 11.80 14.83 -23.24
C THR A 60 11.29 14.98 -24.67
N ASP A 61 12.12 14.77 -25.68
CA ASP A 61 11.67 14.81 -27.08
C ASP A 61 10.82 13.58 -27.43
N CYS A 62 11.15 12.43 -26.83
CA CYS A 62 10.46 11.17 -27.10
C CYS A 62 9.78 10.55 -25.88
N MET A 63 9.90 11.14 -24.69
CA MET A 63 9.30 10.67 -23.45
C MET A 63 8.51 11.76 -22.75
N GLU A 64 7.49 11.36 -22.03
CA GLU A 64 6.67 12.23 -21.19
C GLU A 64 6.46 11.63 -19.80
N VAL A 65 6.33 12.50 -18.82
CA VAL A 65 5.97 12.12 -17.46
C VAL A 65 4.45 12.08 -17.33
N LYS A 66 3.93 11.04 -16.69
CA LYS A 66 2.52 10.92 -16.32
C LYS A 66 2.42 10.67 -14.82
N ARG A 67 1.54 11.43 -14.16
CA ARG A 67 1.19 11.27 -12.74
C ARG A 67 -0.19 10.64 -12.63
N GLU A 68 -0.38 9.80 -11.61
CA GLU A 68 -1.68 9.12 -11.38
C GLU A 68 -2.20 8.39 -12.63
N TYR A 69 -1.31 8.11 -13.59
CA TYR A 69 -1.68 7.45 -14.85
C TYR A 69 -1.94 5.97 -14.62
N LYS A 70 -3.17 5.56 -14.90
CA LYS A 70 -3.58 4.17 -14.70
C LYS A 70 -3.31 3.66 -13.27
N ASN A 71 -3.42 4.53 -12.26
CA ASN A 71 -3.13 4.29 -10.83
C ASN A 71 -1.65 4.02 -10.51
N PHE A 72 -0.73 4.46 -11.34
CA PHE A 72 0.69 4.55 -10.98
C PHE A 72 0.97 5.95 -10.46
N ASP A 73 1.65 6.07 -9.33
CA ASP A 73 1.96 7.37 -8.71
C ASP A 73 2.76 8.28 -9.67
N PHE A 74 3.73 7.66 -10.36
CA PHE A 74 4.56 8.33 -11.35
C PHE A 74 4.98 7.34 -12.44
N SER A 75 4.94 7.75 -13.69
CA SER A 75 5.43 6.96 -14.81
C SER A 75 6.10 7.82 -15.88
N ILE A 76 7.03 7.21 -16.60
CA ILE A 76 7.61 7.78 -17.83
C ILE A 76 7.14 6.91 -18.99
N CYS A 77 6.49 7.55 -19.95
CA CYS A 77 5.92 6.90 -21.12
C CYS A 77 6.58 7.43 -22.39
N GLU A 78 6.64 6.61 -23.43
CA GLU A 78 6.98 7.09 -24.77
C GLU A 78 5.90 8.01 -25.30
N LYS A 79 6.28 8.97 -26.11
CA LYS A 79 5.37 9.78 -26.92
C LYS A 79 5.17 9.12 -28.27
N ILE A 80 3.94 8.81 -28.64
CA ILE A 80 3.57 8.47 -30.01
C ILE A 80 3.13 9.76 -30.68
N ILE A 81 3.94 10.26 -31.61
CA ILE A 81 3.63 11.50 -32.34
C ILE A 81 2.77 11.15 -33.54
N ASN A 82 1.50 11.46 -33.47
CA ASN A 82 0.55 11.48 -34.59
C ASN A 82 0.35 12.91 -35.07
N ASP A 83 -0.07 13.07 -36.35
CA ASP A 83 -0.31 14.41 -36.93
C ASP A 83 -1.43 15.19 -36.25
N GLU A 84 -2.31 14.54 -35.50
CA GLU A 84 -3.49 15.14 -34.88
C GLU A 84 -3.47 15.19 -33.36
N GLU A 85 -2.84 14.21 -32.70
CA GLU A 85 -2.73 14.17 -31.22
C GLU A 85 -1.51 13.31 -30.79
N SER A 86 -0.90 13.66 -29.66
CA SER A 86 0.14 12.80 -29.06
C SER A 86 -0.55 11.68 -28.26
N GLU A 87 -0.43 10.45 -28.71
CA GLU A 87 -0.86 9.29 -27.94
C GLU A 87 0.25 8.82 -26.98
N THR A 88 -0.16 8.31 -25.84
CA THR A 88 0.78 7.73 -24.86
C THR A 88 1.25 6.37 -25.37
N GLY A 89 2.54 6.25 -25.56
CA GLY A 89 3.20 5.02 -25.96
C GLY A 89 3.48 4.08 -24.75
N LYS A 90 4.49 3.23 -24.92
CA LYS A 90 4.88 2.27 -23.89
C LYS A 90 5.34 2.96 -22.61
N ILE A 91 4.97 2.35 -21.49
CA ILE A 91 5.50 2.71 -20.19
C ILE A 91 6.93 2.18 -20.07
N ARG A 92 7.88 3.08 -19.80
CA ARG A 92 9.31 2.78 -19.69
C ARG A 92 9.83 2.82 -18.26
N LEU A 93 9.15 3.55 -17.40
CA LEU A 93 9.45 3.58 -15.98
C LEU A 93 8.15 3.71 -15.19
N VAL A 94 8.05 2.94 -14.11
CA VAL A 94 7.04 3.11 -13.07
C VAL A 94 7.76 3.35 -11.76
N LEU A 95 7.32 4.39 -11.05
CA LEU A 95 7.73 4.64 -9.68
C LEU A 95 6.48 4.60 -8.79
N GLU A 96 6.52 3.73 -7.82
CA GLU A 96 5.53 3.64 -6.74
C GLU A 96 6.07 4.35 -5.52
N ASN A 97 5.31 5.30 -5.01
CA ASN A 97 5.69 6.13 -3.88
C ASN A 97 5.01 5.64 -2.60
N LYS A 98 5.79 5.17 -1.65
CA LYS A 98 5.32 4.68 -0.34
C LYS A 98 5.83 5.56 0.80
N PHE A 99 5.27 6.77 0.87
CA PHE A 99 5.57 7.72 1.94
C PHE A 99 4.81 7.41 3.23
N LYS A 100 3.60 6.86 3.15
CA LYS A 100 2.75 6.56 4.31
C LYS A 100 2.44 5.08 4.48
N SER A 101 2.77 4.25 3.51
CA SER A 101 2.38 2.85 3.47
C SER A 101 3.55 1.97 3.06
N ILE A 102 3.35 0.67 3.11
CA ILE A 102 4.36 -0.32 2.73
C ILE A 102 3.82 -1.11 1.54
N ALA A 103 4.69 -1.33 0.56
CA ALA A 103 4.35 -2.14 -0.59
C ALA A 103 4.43 -3.64 -0.25
N TYR A 104 3.46 -4.40 -0.75
CA TYR A 104 3.49 -5.86 -0.70
C TYR A 104 3.84 -6.43 -2.07
N LYS A 105 4.52 -7.59 -2.08
CA LYS A 105 4.90 -8.29 -3.31
C LYS A 105 3.74 -8.44 -4.27
N ALA A 106 2.57 -8.88 -3.81
CA ALA A 106 1.39 -9.07 -4.64
C ALA A 106 0.95 -7.77 -5.35
N GLN A 107 1.01 -6.61 -4.66
CA GLN A 107 0.72 -5.31 -5.27
C GLN A 107 1.71 -4.97 -6.38
N LEU A 108 3.00 -5.19 -6.12
CA LEU A 108 4.08 -4.89 -7.06
C LEU A 108 4.02 -5.80 -8.30
N ASP A 109 3.70 -7.08 -8.12
CA ASP A 109 3.52 -8.04 -9.21
C ASP A 109 2.28 -7.68 -10.07
N ASN A 110 1.19 -7.25 -9.43
CA ASN A 110 0.00 -6.77 -10.14
C ASN A 110 0.29 -5.52 -10.98
N TYR A 111 1.10 -4.62 -10.49
CA TYR A 111 1.53 -3.44 -11.27
C TYR A 111 2.35 -3.84 -12.49
N LYS A 112 3.26 -4.79 -12.37
CA LYS A 112 4.03 -5.29 -13.52
C LYS A 112 3.12 -5.90 -14.57
N LYS A 113 2.22 -6.80 -14.18
CA LYS A 113 1.24 -7.38 -15.09
C LYS A 113 0.43 -6.30 -15.81
N LYS A 114 -0.04 -5.30 -15.08
CA LYS A 114 -0.78 -4.18 -15.67
C LYS A 114 0.03 -3.37 -16.67
N VAL A 115 1.34 -3.17 -16.40
CA VAL A 115 2.25 -2.50 -17.34
C VAL A 115 2.45 -3.35 -18.59
N ASP A 116 2.61 -4.66 -18.44
CA ASP A 116 2.75 -5.58 -19.57
C ASP A 116 1.51 -5.53 -20.48
N ASP A 117 0.30 -5.59 -19.89
CA ASP A 117 -0.98 -5.46 -20.61
C ASP A 117 -1.08 -4.11 -21.36
N LEU A 118 -0.74 -2.99 -20.69
CA LEU A 118 -0.77 -1.66 -21.29
C LEU A 118 0.28 -1.49 -22.40
N ASN A 119 1.47 -2.05 -22.23
CA ASN A 119 2.51 -2.01 -23.24
C ASN A 119 2.16 -2.85 -24.48
N GLU A 120 1.43 -3.95 -24.29
CA GLU A 120 0.89 -4.75 -25.41
C GLU A 120 -0.18 -3.99 -26.19
N GLU A 121 -1.04 -3.23 -25.50
CA GLU A 121 -2.01 -2.33 -26.14
C GLU A 121 -1.30 -1.21 -26.90
N ALA A 122 -0.27 -0.60 -26.33
CA ALA A 122 0.53 0.42 -26.98
C ALA A 122 1.25 -0.11 -28.23
N ASP A 123 1.76 -1.36 -28.22
CA ASP A 123 2.34 -1.98 -29.41
C ASP A 123 1.32 -2.12 -30.55
N LYS A 124 0.11 -2.52 -30.24
CA LYS A 124 -0.98 -2.63 -31.23
C LYS A 124 -1.34 -1.27 -31.84
N ALA A 125 -1.39 -0.22 -30.99
CA ALA A 125 -1.62 1.16 -31.45
C ALA A 125 -0.46 1.66 -32.33
N GLN A 126 0.76 1.45 -31.89
CA GLN A 126 1.97 1.82 -32.62
C GLN A 126 2.07 1.16 -33.99
N CYS A 127 1.78 -0.14 -34.11
CA CYS A 127 1.71 -0.84 -35.38
C CYS A 127 0.70 -0.21 -36.38
N LYS A 128 -0.44 0.27 -35.88
CA LYS A 128 -1.44 0.96 -36.70
C LYS A 128 -0.89 2.27 -37.24
N VAL A 129 -0.21 3.05 -36.39
CA VAL A 129 0.44 4.32 -36.77
C VAL A 129 1.54 4.08 -37.79
N GLU A 130 2.40 3.08 -37.58
CA GLU A 130 3.45 2.69 -38.55
C GLU A 130 2.88 2.37 -39.92
N LEU A 131 1.82 1.56 -39.97
CA LEU A 131 1.17 1.20 -41.22
C LEU A 131 0.58 2.43 -41.94
N LYS A 132 0.05 3.41 -41.18
CA LYS A 132 -0.44 4.65 -41.71
C LYS A 132 0.69 5.52 -42.28
N LEU A 133 1.79 5.70 -41.52
CA LEU A 133 2.95 6.48 -41.91
C LEU A 133 3.71 5.87 -43.11
N LYS A 134 3.86 4.52 -43.16
CA LYS A 134 4.41 3.83 -44.33
C LYS A 134 3.62 4.09 -45.61
N ARG A 135 2.28 4.10 -45.50
CA ARG A 135 1.40 4.41 -46.65
C ARG A 135 1.55 5.84 -47.14
N LEU A 136 1.88 6.78 -46.23
CA LEU A 136 2.05 8.19 -46.53
C LEU A 136 3.46 8.56 -47.00
N ASN A 137 4.41 7.62 -46.97
CA ASN A 137 5.81 7.75 -47.41
C ASN A 137 6.52 9.02 -46.90
N THR A 138 6.34 9.34 -45.60
CA THR A 138 6.77 10.62 -45.00
C THR A 138 8.14 10.49 -44.35
N ALA A 139 8.96 11.55 -44.44
CA ALA A 139 10.25 11.69 -43.74
C ALA A 139 10.14 11.47 -42.20
N LYS A 140 8.97 11.66 -41.62
CA LYS A 140 8.65 11.38 -40.22
C LYS A 140 8.83 9.91 -39.86
N PHE A 141 8.63 8.97 -40.82
CA PHE A 141 8.82 7.54 -40.61
C PHE A 141 10.28 7.14 -40.32
N GLU A 142 11.24 7.78 -41.00
CA GLU A 142 12.66 7.50 -40.80
C GLU A 142 13.18 8.05 -39.46
N ASN A 143 12.71 9.21 -39.04
CA ASN A 143 13.02 9.79 -37.73
C ASN A 143 12.43 8.94 -36.58
N TRP A 144 11.27 8.33 -36.82
CA TRP A 144 10.61 7.49 -35.82
C TRP A 144 11.32 6.14 -35.63
N LYS A 145 11.87 5.52 -36.68
CA LYS A 145 12.66 4.28 -36.60
C LYS A 145 13.90 4.38 -35.70
N GLY A 146 14.43 5.59 -35.49
CA GLY A 146 15.58 5.82 -34.60
C GLY A 146 15.32 5.47 -33.14
N ASN A 147 14.06 5.40 -32.70
CA ASN A 147 13.66 5.13 -31.31
C ASN A 147 13.49 3.63 -30.99
N ALA A 148 13.81 2.72 -31.91
CA ALA A 148 13.59 1.27 -31.78
C ALA A 148 14.42 0.54 -30.72
N LYS A 149 15.30 1.26 -29.99
CA LYS A 149 16.16 0.69 -28.92
C LYS A 149 15.86 1.24 -27.53
N LEU A 150 14.61 1.59 -27.26
CA LEU A 150 14.26 2.09 -25.93
C LEU A 150 14.34 0.97 -24.87
N PRO A 151 14.78 1.29 -23.66
CA PRO A 151 15.05 0.29 -22.63
C PRO A 151 13.79 -0.47 -22.20
N LYS A 152 13.97 -1.67 -21.65
CA LYS A 152 12.90 -2.40 -20.96
C LYS A 152 12.36 -1.54 -19.81
N THR A 153 11.08 -1.71 -19.50
CA THR A 153 10.45 -1.01 -18.38
C THR A 153 11.22 -1.23 -17.07
N LYS A 154 11.48 -0.14 -16.38
CA LYS A 154 12.10 -0.12 -15.06
C LYS A 154 11.07 0.15 -13.98
N TYR A 155 11.28 -0.42 -12.80
CA TYR A 155 10.37 -0.31 -11.67
C TYR A 155 11.13 0.17 -10.44
N ILE A 156 10.68 1.26 -9.84
CA ILE A 156 11.28 1.88 -8.66
C ILE A 156 10.23 1.92 -7.55
N LEU A 157 10.59 1.42 -6.39
CA LEU A 157 9.83 1.59 -5.16
C LEU A 157 10.55 2.62 -4.29
N LEU A 158 9.98 3.82 -4.22
CA LEU A 158 10.44 4.88 -3.32
C LEU A 158 9.75 4.73 -1.97
N THR A 159 10.49 4.52 -0.89
CA THR A 159 9.92 4.19 0.41
C THR A 159 10.52 4.99 1.56
N LEU A 160 9.66 5.31 2.55
CA LEU A 160 10.08 5.94 3.80
C LEU A 160 10.62 4.92 4.82
N ALA A 161 10.12 3.68 4.79
CA ALA A 161 10.34 2.68 5.83
C ALA A 161 10.75 1.32 5.22
N GLU A 162 11.98 1.25 4.71
CA GLU A 162 12.50 0.05 4.04
C GLU A 162 12.63 -1.18 4.96
N ASP A 163 12.80 -0.99 6.27
CA ASP A 163 12.93 -2.07 7.25
C ASP A 163 11.66 -2.93 7.41
N PHE A 164 10.53 -2.43 6.93
CA PHE A 164 9.27 -3.18 6.92
C PHE A 164 9.02 -3.93 5.61
N LEU A 165 9.89 -3.78 4.62
CA LEU A 165 9.78 -4.48 3.34
C LEU A 165 10.38 -5.89 3.46
N ASP A 166 9.73 -6.84 2.80
CA ASP A 166 10.40 -8.05 2.37
C ASP A 166 11.29 -7.70 1.16
N LYS A 167 12.53 -7.23 1.46
CA LYS A 167 13.47 -6.71 0.46
C LYS A 167 13.79 -7.75 -0.62
N GLU A 168 13.89 -9.03 -0.24
CA GLU A 168 14.19 -10.10 -1.18
C GLU A 168 13.01 -10.35 -2.13
N ALA A 169 11.79 -10.41 -1.60
CA ALA A 169 10.60 -10.56 -2.41
C ALA A 169 10.39 -9.38 -3.36
N VAL A 170 10.67 -8.15 -2.92
CA VAL A 170 10.60 -6.94 -3.77
C VAL A 170 11.63 -6.99 -4.89
N LYS A 171 12.88 -7.35 -4.58
CA LYS A 171 13.95 -7.50 -5.58
C LYS A 171 13.67 -8.62 -6.59
N GLN A 172 13.17 -9.77 -6.12
CA GLN A 172 12.76 -10.88 -7.00
C GLN A 172 11.64 -10.48 -7.94
N SER A 173 10.74 -9.58 -7.53
CA SER A 173 9.75 -8.97 -8.40
C SER A 173 10.33 -7.96 -9.41
N GLY A 174 11.66 -7.72 -9.38
CA GLY A 174 12.36 -6.82 -10.30
C GLY A 174 12.16 -5.33 -10.02
N TRP A 175 11.77 -4.98 -8.80
CA TRP A 175 11.70 -3.60 -8.34
C TRP A 175 13.00 -3.17 -7.67
N ILE A 176 13.43 -1.96 -7.95
CA ILE A 176 14.56 -1.31 -7.32
C ILE A 176 14.03 -0.54 -6.11
N ILE A 177 14.58 -0.83 -4.93
CA ILE A 177 14.21 -0.13 -3.69
C ILE A 177 15.10 1.10 -3.58
N VAL A 178 14.47 2.26 -3.43
CA VAL A 178 15.11 3.56 -3.14
C VAL A 178 14.49 4.10 -1.87
N THR A 179 15.29 4.48 -0.90
CA THR A 179 14.79 5.14 0.30
C THR A 179 14.65 6.65 0.08
N TYR A 180 13.82 7.30 0.90
CA TYR A 180 13.77 8.76 0.90
C TYR A 180 15.09 9.39 1.35
N ALA A 181 15.91 8.70 2.16
CA ALA A 181 17.26 9.13 2.48
C ALA A 181 18.19 9.08 1.26
N ASP A 182 18.13 8.00 0.45
CA ASP A 182 18.89 7.89 -0.79
C ASP A 182 18.47 8.98 -1.79
N TYR A 183 17.16 9.26 -1.85
CA TYR A 183 16.62 10.31 -2.71
C TYR A 183 17.15 11.69 -2.30
N SER A 184 17.01 12.05 -1.01
CA SER A 184 17.52 13.32 -0.48
C SER A 184 19.02 13.45 -0.70
N LYS A 185 19.79 12.41 -0.40
CA LYS A 185 21.23 12.38 -0.64
C LYS A 185 21.57 12.60 -2.12
N THR A 186 20.89 11.91 -3.03
CA THR A 186 21.15 12.05 -4.46
C THR A 186 20.83 13.46 -4.95
N LEU A 187 19.75 14.08 -4.46
CA LEU A 187 19.43 15.48 -4.72
C LEU A 187 20.55 16.40 -4.24
N HIS A 188 20.90 16.27 -2.98
CA HIS A 188 21.88 17.14 -2.31
C HIS A 188 23.25 17.06 -2.99
N ASP A 189 23.74 15.87 -3.30
CA ASP A 189 25.04 15.64 -3.92
C ASP A 189 25.14 16.20 -5.35
N ASN A 190 24.02 16.56 -5.98
CA ASN A 190 23.97 17.02 -7.37
C ASN A 190 23.27 18.39 -7.55
N LEU A 191 23.12 19.17 -6.48
CA LEU A 191 22.50 20.51 -6.54
C LEU A 191 23.26 21.52 -7.41
N ASP A 192 24.52 21.27 -7.71
CA ASP A 192 25.35 22.07 -8.61
C ASP A 192 24.88 22.03 -10.08
N LEU A 193 24.11 21.00 -10.46
CA LEU A 193 23.47 20.90 -11.77
C LEU A 193 22.35 21.93 -11.94
N VAL A 194 21.79 22.47 -10.86
CA VAL A 194 20.77 23.51 -10.88
C VAL A 194 21.42 24.87 -10.81
N LYS A 195 21.27 25.68 -11.87
CA LYS A 195 21.90 27.00 -11.97
C LYS A 195 21.08 28.13 -11.37
N ASP A 196 19.75 27.97 -11.38
CA ASP A 196 18.83 28.95 -10.81
C ASP A 196 18.91 28.91 -9.28
N LYS A 197 19.14 30.08 -8.67
CA LYS A 197 19.36 30.21 -7.23
C LYS A 197 18.09 29.88 -6.43
N PHE A 198 16.92 30.31 -6.91
CA PHE A 198 15.65 30.04 -6.25
C PHE A 198 15.33 28.56 -6.23
N TYR A 199 15.51 27.87 -7.37
CA TYR A 199 15.32 26.43 -7.45
C TYR A 199 16.30 25.66 -6.56
N LYS A 200 17.53 26.10 -6.49
CA LYS A 200 18.53 25.49 -5.61
C LYS A 200 18.14 25.61 -4.15
N GLU A 201 17.75 26.82 -3.69
CA GLU A 201 17.28 27.03 -2.32
C GLU A 201 16.00 26.20 -2.01
N LEU A 202 15.08 26.07 -2.96
CA LEU A 202 13.88 25.25 -2.83
C LEU A 202 14.23 23.78 -2.63
N LEU A 203 15.16 23.26 -3.42
CA LEU A 203 15.65 21.88 -3.34
C LEU A 203 16.40 21.62 -2.03
N GLU A 204 17.22 22.54 -1.56
CA GLU A 204 17.88 22.46 -0.26
C GLU A 204 16.85 22.35 0.87
N LYS A 205 15.77 23.15 0.84
CA LYS A 205 14.68 23.07 1.82
C LYS A 205 13.90 21.75 1.74
N TYR A 206 13.75 21.21 0.54
CA TYR A 206 13.15 19.88 0.38
C TYR A 206 14.05 18.79 0.98
N CYS A 207 15.35 18.81 0.73
CA CYS A 207 16.30 17.86 1.32
C CYS A 207 16.30 17.95 2.86
N GLU A 208 16.39 19.18 3.42
CA GLU A 208 16.28 19.37 4.87
C GLU A 208 15.00 18.75 5.45
N PHE A 209 13.86 18.94 4.76
CA PHE A 209 12.60 18.34 5.17
C PHE A 209 12.69 16.81 5.19
N ILE A 210 13.12 16.21 4.07
CA ILE A 210 13.19 14.75 3.93
C ILE A 210 14.13 14.16 4.97
N ASP A 211 15.33 14.70 5.15
CA ASP A 211 16.34 14.18 6.07
C ASP A 211 15.85 14.19 7.53
N VAL A 212 15.27 15.32 7.96
CA VAL A 212 14.75 15.43 9.31
C VAL A 212 13.54 14.52 9.50
N PHE A 213 12.65 14.45 8.50
CA PHE A 213 11.44 13.63 8.58
C PHE A 213 11.76 12.13 8.56
N TYR A 214 12.64 11.70 7.65
CA TYR A 214 13.10 10.32 7.58
C TYR A 214 13.73 9.88 8.92
N THR A 215 14.61 10.71 9.47
CA THR A 215 15.25 10.43 10.77
C THR A 215 14.21 10.42 11.90
N TYR A 216 13.27 11.34 11.91
CA TYR A 216 12.20 11.40 12.89
C TYR A 216 11.33 10.13 12.87
N ILE A 217 10.90 9.70 11.69
CA ILE A 217 10.08 8.50 11.54
C ILE A 217 10.86 7.25 11.97
N ASN A 218 12.05 7.03 11.42
CA ASN A 218 12.79 5.79 11.67
C ASN A 218 13.30 5.67 13.11
N ASN A 219 13.74 6.75 13.75
CA ASN A 219 14.12 6.72 15.17
C ASN A 219 12.94 6.35 16.09
N ASN A 220 11.75 6.79 15.76
CA ASN A 220 10.56 6.45 16.55
C ASN A 220 10.05 5.04 16.23
N LEU A 221 10.17 4.56 15.00
CA LEU A 221 9.87 3.17 14.64
C LEU A 221 10.79 2.19 15.38
N GLU A 222 12.08 2.50 15.55
CA GLU A 222 12.97 1.70 16.37
C GLU A 222 12.48 1.60 17.83
N GLN A 223 11.99 2.69 18.40
CA GLN A 223 11.40 2.66 19.73
C GLN A 223 10.14 1.78 19.79
N ILE A 224 9.31 1.76 18.74
CA ILE A 224 8.12 0.93 18.67
C ILE A 224 8.47 -0.56 18.59
N LYS A 225 9.53 -0.94 17.90
CA LYS A 225 9.99 -2.34 17.84
C LYS A 225 10.26 -2.94 19.22
N TYR A 226 10.63 -2.10 20.18
CA TYR A 226 10.99 -2.52 21.54
C TYR A 226 9.92 -2.19 22.58
N THR A 227 8.76 -1.70 22.18
CA THR A 227 7.68 -1.39 23.11
C THR A 227 6.49 -2.32 22.95
N ASP A 228 6.01 -2.84 24.05
CA ASP A 228 4.81 -3.68 24.10
C ASP A 228 3.53 -2.88 24.36
N ASN A 229 3.63 -1.55 24.38
CA ASN A 229 2.55 -0.72 24.89
C ASN A 229 1.92 0.15 23.82
N TRP A 230 0.59 0.02 23.63
CA TRP A 230 -0.22 0.89 22.76
C TRP A 230 -0.17 2.37 23.11
N GLU A 231 0.24 2.74 24.34
CA GLU A 231 0.29 4.14 24.75
C GLU A 231 1.30 4.98 23.96
N ILE A 232 2.29 4.33 23.35
CA ILE A 232 3.24 5.04 22.48
C ILE A 232 2.53 5.66 21.27
N LEU A 233 1.50 5.00 20.74
CA LEU A 233 0.69 5.54 19.64
C LEU A 233 -0.02 6.81 20.04
N LYS A 234 -0.51 6.92 21.28
CA LYS A 234 -1.16 8.13 21.78
C LYS A 234 -0.20 9.32 21.85
N LYS A 235 1.06 9.06 22.22
CA LYS A 235 2.09 10.11 22.24
C LYS A 235 2.41 10.61 20.82
N MET A 236 2.41 9.72 19.85
CA MET A 236 2.62 10.07 18.44
C MET A 236 1.42 10.80 17.84
N ASP A 237 0.22 10.38 18.20
CA ASP A 237 -1.04 11.02 17.78
C ASP A 237 -1.15 12.47 18.27
N SER A 238 -0.57 12.80 19.41
CA SER A 238 -0.55 14.17 19.96
C SER A 238 0.52 15.08 19.34
N SER A 239 1.32 14.55 18.40
CA SER A 239 2.36 15.35 17.73
C SER A 239 1.75 16.47 16.89
N PRO A 240 2.29 17.70 16.96
CA PRO A 240 1.84 18.83 16.15
C PRO A 240 2.12 18.64 14.64
N LEU A 241 2.88 17.60 14.26
CA LEU A 241 3.27 17.33 12.87
C LEU A 241 2.16 16.72 12.01
N ARG A 242 0.97 16.45 12.56
CA ARG A 242 -0.16 15.85 11.83
C ARG A 242 0.21 14.54 11.07
N CYS A 243 1.09 13.72 11.65
CA CYS A 243 1.57 12.47 11.07
C CYS A 243 0.85 11.24 11.61
N LYS A 244 -0.32 11.40 12.22
CA LYS A 244 -1.10 10.32 12.82
C LYS A 244 -1.33 9.16 11.86
N ASP A 245 -1.73 9.46 10.63
CA ASP A 245 -2.00 8.46 9.60
C ASP A 245 -0.76 7.65 9.21
N ILE A 246 0.41 8.28 9.17
CA ILE A 246 1.69 7.60 8.90
C ILE A 246 2.00 6.63 10.05
N TRP A 247 1.96 7.14 11.29
CA TRP A 247 2.25 6.33 12.47
C TRP A 247 1.33 5.12 12.59
N GLN A 248 0.03 5.32 12.46
CA GLN A 248 -0.93 4.24 12.57
C GLN A 248 -0.65 3.14 11.53
N LYS A 249 -0.39 3.50 10.28
CA LYS A 249 -0.08 2.54 9.23
C LYS A 249 1.21 1.78 9.51
N LEU A 250 2.30 2.49 9.83
CA LEU A 250 3.60 1.84 10.06
C LEU A 250 3.56 0.91 11.27
N VAL A 251 2.89 1.31 12.35
CA VAL A 251 2.73 0.46 13.54
C VAL A 251 1.88 -0.77 13.23
N MET A 252 0.79 -0.62 12.47
CA MET A 252 -0.02 -1.78 12.06
C MET A 252 0.76 -2.73 11.16
N HIS A 253 1.64 -2.22 10.29
CA HIS A 253 2.55 -3.07 9.52
C HIS A 253 3.54 -3.81 10.41
N GLN A 254 4.12 -3.15 11.41
CA GLN A 254 4.97 -3.81 12.39
C GLN A 254 4.21 -4.93 13.13
N CYS A 255 3.00 -4.65 13.59
CA CYS A 255 2.13 -5.65 14.19
C CYS A 255 1.83 -6.81 13.23
N ALA A 256 1.60 -6.52 11.95
CA ALA A 256 1.36 -7.54 10.94
C ALA A 256 2.55 -8.48 10.75
N LEU A 257 3.77 -7.95 10.70
CA LEU A 257 4.99 -8.76 10.61
C LEU A 257 5.17 -9.66 11.84
N GLN A 258 4.91 -9.13 13.04
CA GLN A 258 4.93 -9.92 14.27
C GLN A 258 3.84 -11.00 14.27
N LEU A 259 2.63 -10.64 13.84
CA LEU A 259 1.50 -11.55 13.75
C LEU A 259 1.79 -12.71 12.77
N ALA A 260 2.40 -12.43 11.62
CA ALA A 260 2.80 -13.44 10.65
C ALA A 260 3.78 -14.46 11.26
N LYS A 261 4.83 -13.97 11.94
CA LYS A 261 5.80 -14.84 12.63
C LYS A 261 5.17 -15.68 13.74
N LYS A 262 4.27 -15.09 14.54
CA LYS A 262 3.56 -15.78 15.60
C LYS A 262 2.58 -16.82 15.03
N SER A 263 1.89 -16.52 13.93
CA SER A 263 0.98 -17.44 13.25
C SER A 263 1.71 -18.67 12.75
N GLU A 264 2.84 -18.49 12.06
CA GLU A 264 3.67 -19.61 11.58
C GLU A 264 4.08 -20.53 12.75
N LYS A 265 4.52 -19.94 13.87
CA LYS A 265 4.96 -20.68 15.05
C LYS A 265 3.82 -21.44 15.75
N LYS A 266 2.63 -20.82 15.89
CA LYS A 266 1.52 -21.39 16.68
C LYS A 266 0.58 -22.27 15.85
N LEU A 267 0.35 -21.94 14.59
CA LEU A 267 -0.63 -22.62 13.72
C LEU A 267 0.01 -23.59 12.74
N GLY A 268 1.34 -23.52 12.57
CA GLY A 268 2.09 -24.31 11.60
C GLY A 268 2.15 -23.68 10.21
N LYS A 269 3.02 -24.24 9.36
CA LYS A 269 3.30 -23.69 8.01
C LYS A 269 2.09 -23.64 7.08
N ASP A 270 1.15 -24.56 7.23
CA ASP A 270 -0.08 -24.61 6.43
C ASP A 270 -0.99 -23.41 6.65
N PHE A 271 -0.80 -22.69 7.74
CA PHE A 271 -1.52 -21.47 8.11
C PHE A 271 -0.66 -20.22 8.08
N GLN A 272 0.37 -20.20 7.27
CA GLN A 272 1.09 -18.95 7.00
C GLN A 272 0.12 -17.95 6.35
N PRO A 273 -0.05 -16.73 6.91
CA PRO A 273 -1.03 -15.80 6.40
C PRO A 273 -0.70 -15.35 4.97
N ILE A 274 -1.70 -15.39 4.11
CA ILE A 274 -1.64 -14.78 2.78
C ILE A 274 -1.93 -13.29 2.96
N ILE A 275 -0.97 -12.44 2.60
CA ILE A 275 -1.14 -11.00 2.69
C ILE A 275 -1.98 -10.53 1.51
N VAL A 276 -3.06 -9.81 1.79
CA VAL A 276 -4.00 -9.30 0.79
C VAL A 276 -4.21 -7.80 0.94
N THR A 277 -4.56 -7.14 -0.14
CA THR A 277 -4.84 -5.70 -0.18
C THR A 277 -6.33 -5.39 -0.24
N SER A 278 -7.14 -6.33 -0.71
CA SER A 278 -8.59 -6.18 -0.85
C SER A 278 -9.36 -7.43 -0.43
N ASP A 279 -10.65 -7.26 -0.18
CA ASP A 279 -11.53 -8.40 0.10
C ASP A 279 -11.75 -9.29 -1.13
N GLN A 280 -11.66 -8.76 -2.34
CA GLN A 280 -11.77 -9.54 -3.58
C GLN A 280 -10.69 -10.63 -3.68
N GLU A 281 -9.48 -10.34 -3.21
CA GLU A 281 -8.39 -11.34 -3.17
C GLU A 281 -8.70 -12.52 -2.24
N ILE A 282 -9.51 -12.29 -1.19
CA ILE A 282 -9.94 -13.35 -0.26
C ILE A 282 -11.00 -14.24 -0.90
N TRP A 283 -11.94 -13.62 -1.61
CA TRP A 283 -13.09 -14.31 -2.16
C TRP A 283 -12.79 -15.08 -3.44
N GLY A 284 -11.81 -14.64 -4.24
CA GLY A 284 -11.61 -15.13 -5.61
C GLY A 284 -12.80 -14.83 -6.52
N GLU A 285 -12.68 -15.13 -7.80
CA GLU A 285 -13.74 -14.87 -8.80
C GLU A 285 -15.05 -15.63 -8.51
N LYS A 286 -14.95 -16.83 -7.94
CA LYS A 286 -16.11 -17.70 -7.62
C LYS A 286 -16.58 -17.62 -6.16
N GLY A 287 -15.93 -16.77 -5.34
CA GLY A 287 -16.33 -16.56 -3.94
C GLY A 287 -16.07 -17.75 -3.00
N THR A 288 -15.38 -18.81 -3.45
CA THR A 288 -15.16 -20.03 -2.66
C THR A 288 -13.79 -20.67 -2.83
N GLU A 289 -12.91 -20.09 -3.62
CA GLU A 289 -11.64 -20.70 -4.07
C GLU A 289 -10.59 -20.82 -2.97
N ASN A 290 -10.70 -20.00 -1.92
CA ASN A 290 -9.68 -19.85 -0.89
C ASN A 290 -10.10 -20.36 0.49
N LYS A 291 -10.92 -21.41 0.52
CA LYS A 291 -11.35 -22.05 1.78
C LYS A 291 -10.16 -22.61 2.55
N ASP A 292 -10.29 -22.65 3.86
CA ASP A 292 -9.31 -23.18 4.80
C ASP A 292 -7.96 -22.42 4.82
N LYS A 293 -7.90 -21.21 4.23
CA LYS A 293 -6.71 -20.37 4.24
C LYS A 293 -6.83 -19.24 5.25
N LEU A 294 -5.68 -18.84 5.78
CA LEU A 294 -5.54 -17.69 6.65
C LEU A 294 -5.08 -16.48 5.81
N PHE A 295 -5.78 -15.36 5.95
CA PHE A 295 -5.46 -14.11 5.29
C PHE A 295 -5.12 -13.03 6.29
N MET A 296 -4.21 -12.15 5.93
CA MET A 296 -3.84 -10.99 6.71
C MET A 296 -3.90 -9.73 5.86
N ARG A 297 -4.51 -8.68 6.39
CA ARG A 297 -4.59 -7.39 5.72
C ARG A 297 -4.27 -6.26 6.69
N VAL A 298 -3.46 -5.31 6.21
CA VAL A 298 -3.34 -3.99 6.81
C VAL A 298 -3.95 -2.98 5.87
N SER A 299 -4.92 -2.23 6.33
CA SER A 299 -5.60 -1.21 5.54
C SER A 299 -5.78 0.07 6.32
N TYR A 300 -6.05 1.16 5.59
CA TYR A 300 -6.38 2.45 6.17
C TYR A 300 -7.78 2.83 5.70
N TYR A 301 -8.68 2.99 6.66
CA TYR A 301 -10.06 3.28 6.38
C TYR A 301 -10.59 4.34 7.36
N HIS A 302 -11.27 5.37 6.85
CA HIS A 302 -11.82 6.48 7.64
C HIS A 302 -10.85 7.10 8.67
N GLY A 303 -9.57 7.26 8.28
CA GLY A 303 -8.57 7.85 9.16
C GLY A 303 -7.96 6.91 10.19
N GLU A 304 -8.27 5.62 10.13
CA GLU A 304 -7.77 4.61 11.07
C GLU A 304 -7.03 3.48 10.33
N ALA A 305 -5.94 3.02 10.90
CA ALA A 305 -5.25 1.84 10.42
C ALA A 305 -5.90 0.59 11.00
N LEU A 306 -6.13 -0.39 10.15
CA LEU A 306 -6.79 -1.66 10.46
C LEU A 306 -5.83 -2.82 10.21
N LEU A 307 -5.61 -3.65 11.22
CA LEU A 307 -4.97 -4.95 11.09
C LEU A 307 -6.03 -6.04 11.23
N GLU A 308 -6.15 -6.86 10.21
CA GLU A 308 -7.11 -7.96 10.18
C GLU A 308 -6.39 -9.30 9.98
N LEU A 309 -6.86 -10.30 10.70
CA LEU A 309 -6.56 -11.71 10.48
C LEU A 309 -7.86 -12.43 10.19
N LYS A 310 -7.97 -13.06 9.02
CA LYS A 310 -9.21 -13.66 8.51
C LYS A 310 -9.01 -15.14 8.18
N TYR A 311 -9.95 -15.95 8.61
CA TYR A 311 -10.02 -17.37 8.26
C TYR A 311 -11.35 -17.69 7.57
N LEU A 312 -11.27 -18.24 6.37
CA LEU A 312 -12.45 -18.58 5.58
C LEU A 312 -13.00 -19.95 6.01
N ILE A 313 -14.13 -19.93 6.70
CA ILE A 313 -14.81 -21.15 7.15
C ILE A 313 -15.57 -21.75 5.96
N PRO A 314 -15.27 -23.00 5.54
CA PRO A 314 -15.91 -23.62 4.40
C PRO A 314 -17.44 -23.62 4.51
N LYS A 315 -18.13 -23.15 3.46
CA LYS A 315 -19.60 -23.08 3.33
C LYS A 315 -20.32 -22.21 4.39
N LYS A 316 -19.59 -21.48 5.24
CA LYS A 316 -20.16 -20.73 6.36
C LYS A 316 -19.90 -19.23 6.31
N GLY A 317 -18.68 -18.83 6.02
CA GLY A 317 -18.32 -17.45 6.02
C GLY A 317 -16.87 -17.20 6.44
N ILE A 318 -16.56 -15.96 6.79
CA ILE A 318 -15.24 -15.55 7.32
C ILE A 318 -15.33 -15.34 8.82
N PHE A 319 -14.39 -15.95 9.56
CA PHE A 319 -14.04 -15.50 10.89
C PHE A 319 -12.95 -14.43 10.82
N VAL A 320 -13.14 -13.34 11.54
CA VAL A 320 -12.29 -12.16 11.52
C VAL A 320 -11.83 -11.84 12.93
N LEU A 321 -10.53 -11.61 13.10
CA LEU A 321 -9.97 -10.91 14.25
C LEU A 321 -9.44 -9.57 13.79
N GLN A 322 -9.82 -8.49 14.45
CA GLN A 322 -9.51 -7.13 14.07
C GLN A 322 -8.92 -6.33 15.21
N GLN A 323 -7.96 -5.50 14.89
CA GLN A 323 -7.53 -4.36 15.69
C GLN A 323 -7.56 -3.11 14.81
N GLN A 324 -8.36 -2.12 15.19
CA GLN A 324 -8.54 -0.90 14.42
C GLN A 324 -8.17 0.32 15.27
N GLY A 325 -7.12 1.04 14.89
CA GLY A 325 -6.66 2.22 15.61
C GLY A 325 -6.53 1.97 17.13
N ASN A 326 -7.21 2.77 17.93
CA ASN A 326 -7.24 2.66 19.39
C ASN A 326 -8.40 1.79 19.92
N HIS A 327 -9.18 1.17 19.04
CA HIS A 327 -10.29 0.31 19.46
C HIS A 327 -9.79 -1.01 20.06
N PRO A 328 -10.57 -1.65 20.93
CA PRO A 328 -10.22 -2.95 21.46
C PRO A 328 -10.17 -3.99 20.34
N LEU A 329 -9.45 -5.08 20.62
CA LEU A 329 -9.47 -6.26 19.77
C LEU A 329 -10.90 -6.78 19.61
N ARG A 330 -11.29 -7.09 18.37
CA ARG A 330 -12.63 -7.57 18.03
C ARG A 330 -12.54 -8.92 17.32
N ALA A 331 -13.41 -9.84 17.70
CA ALA A 331 -13.67 -11.02 16.91
C ALA A 331 -15.03 -10.90 16.23
N GLY A 332 -15.09 -11.29 14.97
CA GLY A 332 -16.31 -11.19 14.19
C GLY A 332 -16.50 -12.37 13.26
N PHE A 333 -17.73 -12.56 12.82
CA PHE A 333 -18.10 -13.50 11.79
C PHE A 333 -18.90 -12.81 10.70
N LEU A 334 -18.51 -13.03 9.46
CA LEU A 334 -19.21 -12.53 8.28
C LEU A 334 -19.80 -13.70 7.52
N ASP A 335 -21.15 -13.77 7.46
CA ASP A 335 -21.84 -14.80 6.69
C ASP A 335 -21.71 -14.50 5.18
N MET A 336 -21.19 -15.49 4.45
CA MET A 336 -20.98 -15.43 3.00
C MET A 336 -22.16 -15.84 2.16
N LEU A 337 -23.17 -16.46 2.73
CA LEU A 337 -24.28 -17.01 1.97
C LEU A 337 -25.16 -15.91 1.36
N THR A 338 -25.01 -14.69 1.85
CA THR A 338 -25.64 -13.50 1.26
C THR A 338 -24.76 -12.95 0.13
N LYS A 339 -25.01 -13.36 -1.10
CA LYS A 339 -24.28 -12.95 -2.31
C LYS A 339 -24.33 -11.46 -2.66
N LYS A 340 -24.97 -10.63 -1.86
CA LYS A 340 -25.04 -9.18 -2.09
C LYS A 340 -24.88 -8.43 -0.77
N PRO A 341 -24.02 -7.40 -0.74
CA PRO A 341 -23.96 -6.48 0.38
C PRO A 341 -25.31 -5.79 0.50
N LYS A 342 -26.02 -6.03 1.60
CA LYS A 342 -27.26 -5.36 1.87
C LYS A 342 -27.12 -4.48 3.10
N TYR A 343 -26.83 -3.23 2.85
CA TYR A 343 -26.64 -2.19 3.86
C TYR A 343 -27.92 -1.82 4.60
N SER A 344 -29.05 -2.37 4.44
CA SER A 344 -30.26 -1.77 5.00
C SER A 344 -31.43 -2.72 5.23
N GLN A 345 -31.21 -3.99 5.50
CA GLN A 345 -32.37 -4.86 5.65
C GLN A 345 -32.61 -5.31 7.07
N LYS A 346 -33.82 -5.05 7.54
CA LYS A 346 -34.42 -5.47 8.82
C LYS A 346 -34.43 -6.99 9.07
N ASP A 347 -33.92 -7.80 8.13
CA ASP A 347 -33.95 -9.27 8.14
C ASP A 347 -32.60 -9.96 8.33
N ASP A 348 -31.60 -9.26 8.86
CA ASP A 348 -30.22 -9.76 8.99
C ASP A 348 -30.09 -10.97 9.91
N THR A 349 -31.10 -11.24 10.72
CA THR A 349 -31.16 -12.43 11.61
C THR A 349 -31.50 -13.75 10.91
N LYS A 350 -31.99 -13.71 9.66
CA LYS A 350 -32.37 -14.92 8.90
C LYS A 350 -31.19 -15.74 8.40
N ASN A 351 -29.99 -15.16 8.36
CA ASN A 351 -28.79 -15.81 7.82
C ASN A 351 -27.88 -16.42 8.91
N TRP A 352 -28.22 -16.20 10.17
CA TRP A 352 -27.54 -16.87 11.26
C TRP A 352 -27.97 -18.33 11.32
N ASN A 353 -27.04 -19.24 11.10
CA ASN A 353 -27.36 -20.64 11.21
C ASN A 353 -26.82 -21.25 12.53
N GLU A 354 -27.49 -22.30 13.01
CA GLU A 354 -27.17 -22.99 14.26
C GLU A 354 -25.74 -23.54 14.28
N GLU A 355 -25.21 -23.91 13.12
CA GLU A 355 -23.87 -24.46 13.01
C GLU A 355 -22.80 -23.39 13.19
N THR A 356 -23.01 -22.18 12.65
CA THR A 356 -22.15 -21.03 12.90
C THR A 356 -22.18 -20.65 14.39
N ASP A 357 -23.35 -20.60 14.99
CA ASP A 357 -23.50 -20.33 16.41
C ASP A 357 -22.74 -21.38 17.24
N ARG A 358 -22.87 -22.66 16.89
CA ARG A 358 -22.16 -23.77 17.56
C ARG A 358 -20.65 -23.63 17.45
N ILE A 359 -20.10 -23.24 16.26
CA ILE A 359 -18.67 -23.02 16.08
C ILE A 359 -18.19 -21.87 16.98
N ILE A 360 -18.88 -20.76 16.99
CA ILE A 360 -18.49 -19.57 17.74
C ILE A 360 -18.57 -19.80 19.24
N ARG A 361 -19.67 -20.41 19.71
CA ARG A 361 -19.85 -20.76 21.14
C ARG A 361 -18.90 -21.86 21.59
N GLY A 362 -18.70 -22.87 20.75
CA GLY A 362 -17.73 -23.94 20.98
C GLY A 362 -16.30 -23.48 21.08
N ALA A 363 -15.93 -22.44 20.34
CA ALA A 363 -14.61 -21.79 20.44
C ALA A 363 -14.43 -21.05 21.77
N LYS A 364 -15.47 -20.94 22.60
CA LYS A 364 -15.43 -20.15 23.85
C LYS A 364 -14.92 -18.72 23.64
N LEU A 365 -15.20 -18.18 22.47
CA LEU A 365 -15.03 -16.77 22.23
C LEU A 365 -16.08 -16.03 23.03
N ALA A 366 -15.76 -14.84 23.52
CA ALA A 366 -16.75 -14.05 24.28
C ALA A 366 -18.05 -13.96 23.47
N THR A 367 -19.18 -14.09 24.17
CA THR A 367 -20.50 -14.28 23.60
C THR A 367 -20.79 -13.42 22.38
N MET A 368 -20.63 -13.98 21.19
CA MET A 368 -21.13 -13.37 19.96
C MET A 368 -22.63 -13.61 19.94
N VAL A 369 -23.37 -12.56 20.20
CA VAL A 369 -24.81 -12.60 20.11
C VAL A 369 -25.18 -12.24 18.70
N PRO A 370 -26.06 -13.00 18.01
CA PRO A 370 -26.66 -12.52 16.77
C PRO A 370 -27.23 -11.13 17.04
N PRO A 371 -27.16 -10.21 16.07
CA PRO A 371 -27.71 -8.89 16.28
C PRO A 371 -29.15 -9.07 16.74
N LYS A 372 -29.45 -8.63 17.96
CA LYS A 372 -30.84 -8.50 18.38
C LYS A 372 -31.53 -7.67 17.32
N LYS A 373 -32.79 -8.00 16.95
CA LYS A 373 -33.62 -7.10 16.17
C LYS A 373 -33.42 -5.70 16.72
N VAL A 374 -32.67 -4.90 16.03
CA VAL A 374 -32.32 -3.57 16.50
C VAL A 374 -33.53 -2.71 16.16
N GLU A 375 -34.36 -2.47 17.15
CA GLU A 375 -35.38 -1.44 17.08
C GLU A 375 -34.81 -0.03 17.21
N SER A 376 -33.51 0.12 17.36
CA SER A 376 -32.83 1.39 17.52
C SER A 376 -31.67 1.58 16.53
N GLU A 377 -31.35 2.81 16.23
CA GLU A 377 -30.48 3.38 15.21
C GLU A 377 -29.00 2.93 15.18
N ASP A 378 -28.58 2.04 16.04
CA ASP A 378 -27.24 1.47 16.04
C ASP A 378 -27.09 0.36 15.00
N LYS A 379 -27.06 0.78 13.74
CA LYS A 379 -26.68 -0.09 12.63
C LYS A 379 -25.24 -0.57 12.87
N PRO A 380 -24.96 -1.89 12.73
CA PRO A 380 -23.57 -2.35 12.68
C PRO A 380 -22.87 -1.63 11.53
N ARG A 381 -21.99 -0.70 11.88
CA ARG A 381 -21.41 0.28 10.94
C ARG A 381 -20.33 -0.30 10.01
N TYR A 382 -20.05 -1.59 10.03
CA TYR A 382 -18.90 -2.16 9.36
C TYR A 382 -19.27 -3.33 8.45
N ASN A 383 -19.31 -3.11 7.23
CA ASN A 383 -19.06 -3.87 6.02
C ASN A 383 -20.18 -3.91 5.00
N SER A 384 -19.75 -3.61 3.77
CA SER A 384 -20.54 -3.73 2.55
C SER A 384 -20.81 -5.18 2.11
N PHE A 385 -20.46 -6.21 2.90
CA PHE A 385 -20.39 -7.60 2.42
C PHE A 385 -21.30 -8.60 3.12
N GLY A 386 -22.27 -8.18 3.92
CA GLY A 386 -23.21 -9.09 4.58
C GLY A 386 -23.42 -8.81 6.05
N VAL A 387 -24.01 -9.78 6.77
CA VAL A 387 -24.28 -9.69 8.19
C VAL A 387 -22.97 -9.89 8.97
N PHE A 388 -22.61 -8.93 9.77
CA PHE A 388 -21.41 -8.96 10.57
C PHE A 388 -21.76 -9.06 12.06
N TYR A 389 -21.33 -10.16 12.66
CA TYR A 389 -21.48 -10.41 14.10
C TYR A 389 -20.11 -10.22 14.73
N TYR A 390 -19.98 -9.30 15.66
CA TYR A 390 -18.72 -9.13 16.37
C TYR A 390 -18.91 -8.77 17.83
N ASN A 391 -17.90 -9.08 18.61
CA ASN A 391 -17.83 -8.74 20.02
C ASN A 391 -16.46 -8.17 20.36
N ASP A 392 -16.43 -7.23 21.28
CA ASP A 392 -15.20 -6.73 21.83
C ASP A 392 -14.60 -7.80 22.75
N LEU A 393 -13.47 -8.38 22.34
CA LEU A 393 -12.87 -9.52 23.04
C LEU A 393 -12.03 -9.10 24.23
N ASN A 394 -11.50 -7.90 24.22
CA ASN A 394 -10.67 -7.43 25.30
C ASN A 394 -10.55 -5.92 25.33
N THR A 395 -11.09 -5.31 26.35
CA THR A 395 -11.02 -3.84 26.56
C THR A 395 -9.79 -3.42 27.37
N VAL A 396 -8.97 -4.36 27.83
CA VAL A 396 -8.10 -4.08 28.97
C VAL A 396 -6.62 -4.17 28.68
N THR A 397 -6.19 -4.92 27.66
CA THR A 397 -4.75 -5.04 27.44
C THR A 397 -4.17 -3.90 26.61
N LYS A 398 -3.24 -3.18 27.21
CA LYS A 398 -2.43 -2.18 26.51
C LYS A 398 -1.18 -2.79 25.86
N ASN A 399 -0.95 -4.09 26.08
CA ASN A 399 0.22 -4.81 25.62
C ASN A 399 -0.01 -5.31 24.19
N ILE A 400 0.82 -4.88 23.26
CA ILE A 400 0.74 -5.22 21.83
C ILE A 400 0.98 -6.71 21.63
N ASP A 401 2.02 -7.25 22.22
CA ASP A 401 2.44 -8.65 22.04
C ASP A 401 1.34 -9.60 22.51
N LYS A 402 0.77 -9.33 23.68
CA LYS A 402 -0.38 -10.07 24.18
C LYS A 402 -1.61 -9.95 23.29
N THR A 403 -1.89 -8.77 22.77
CA THR A 403 -3.01 -8.57 21.82
C THR A 403 -2.86 -9.46 20.58
N LEU A 404 -1.64 -9.53 20.02
CA LEU A 404 -1.36 -10.35 18.85
C LEU A 404 -1.45 -11.86 19.19
N ASP A 405 -1.00 -12.28 20.37
CA ASP A 405 -1.17 -13.66 20.83
C ASP A 405 -2.64 -14.03 20.99
N ASP A 406 -3.45 -13.17 21.61
CA ASP A 406 -4.89 -13.37 21.77
C ASP A 406 -5.60 -13.48 20.40
N MET A 407 -5.17 -12.70 19.39
CA MET A 407 -5.68 -12.81 18.01
C MET A 407 -5.46 -14.21 17.44
N ILE A 408 -4.25 -14.73 17.56
CA ILE A 408 -3.89 -16.04 17.01
C ILE A 408 -4.59 -17.17 17.79
N ASP A 409 -4.61 -17.09 19.12
CA ASP A 409 -5.21 -18.11 19.94
C ASP A 409 -6.71 -18.24 19.70
N ASN A 410 -7.40 -17.12 19.47
CA ASN A 410 -8.82 -17.14 19.13
C ASN A 410 -9.09 -17.73 17.74
N ILE A 411 -8.27 -17.37 16.74
CA ILE A 411 -8.45 -17.97 15.41
C ILE A 411 -8.10 -19.46 15.40
N ASN A 412 -7.11 -19.88 16.20
CA ASN A 412 -6.75 -21.29 16.36
C ASN A 412 -7.92 -22.12 16.92
N LYS A 413 -8.63 -21.60 17.92
CA LYS A 413 -9.84 -22.25 18.47
C LYS A 413 -10.88 -22.51 17.39
N VAL A 414 -11.10 -21.55 16.49
CA VAL A 414 -12.04 -21.70 15.38
C VAL A 414 -11.54 -22.74 14.36
N ILE A 415 -10.25 -22.67 13.99
CA ILE A 415 -9.65 -23.65 13.06
C ILE A 415 -9.78 -25.07 13.57
N VAL A 416 -9.47 -25.30 14.84
CA VAL A 416 -9.58 -26.63 15.48
C VAL A 416 -11.00 -27.16 15.44
N LEU A 417 -11.98 -26.32 15.77
CA LEU A 417 -13.39 -26.73 15.75
C LEU A 417 -13.88 -27.05 14.34
N VAL A 418 -13.53 -26.25 13.35
CA VAL A 418 -13.90 -26.50 11.96
C VAL A 418 -13.28 -27.81 11.46
N LYS A 419 -12.02 -28.09 11.78
CA LYS A 419 -11.36 -29.37 11.43
C LYS A 419 -12.00 -30.58 12.08
N LEU A 420 -12.46 -30.46 13.34
CA LEU A 420 -13.14 -31.56 14.04
C LEU A 420 -14.52 -31.86 13.46
N GLN A 421 -15.18 -30.89 12.86
CA GLN A 421 -16.50 -31.06 12.26
C GLN A 421 -16.45 -31.64 10.83
N ASN A 422 -15.29 -31.55 10.18
CA ASN A 422 -15.07 -32.07 8.82
C ASN A 422 -14.54 -33.51 8.84
N LYS A 423 -14.26 -34.06 10.00
CA LYS A 423 -13.96 -35.50 10.21
C LYS A 423 -15.22 -36.26 10.58
#